data_cc116f025fcf074024758f018e3b6a33
#
_entry.id   cc116f025fcf074024758f018e3b6a33
#
_cell.length_a   1.000
_cell.length_b   1.000
_cell.length_c   1.000
_cell.angle_alpha   90.00
_cell.angle_beta   90.00
_cell.angle_gamma   90.00
#
_symmetry.space_group_name_H-M   'P 1'
#
loop_
_entity.id
_entity.type
_entity.pdbx_description
1 polymer ?
#
loop_
_entity_poly.entity_id
_entity_poly.type
_entity_poly.pdbx_seq_one_letter_code
_entity_poly.pdbx_strand_id
1 'polypeptide(L)' 'MIDKHTERRVWQRIYGNAAPVRRGYSREKLMQCLRREEMDFQYYDSLRMDETYGPAFGRLADDALEHMKMLRRILER' A
#
# COMPACT_ATOMS: atom_id res chain seq x y z
N MET A 1 -4.77 20.13 8.12
CA MET A 1 -4.51 19.61 6.77
C MET A 1 -3.11 20.01 6.32
N ILE A 2 -2.29 19.04 5.99
CA ILE A 2 -0.92 19.31 5.54
C ILE A 2 -0.99 19.74 4.08
N ASP A 3 -0.38 20.90 3.74
CA ASP A 3 -0.34 21.33 2.36
C ASP A 3 0.67 20.51 1.55
N LYS A 4 0.59 20.61 0.22
CA LYS A 4 1.46 19.83 -0.67
C LYS A 4 2.94 20.10 -0.46
N HIS A 5 3.27 21.33 -0.07
CA HIS A 5 4.66 21.71 0.16
C HIS A 5 5.21 21.04 1.41
N THR A 6 4.44 21.05 2.50
CA THR A 6 4.82 20.37 3.75
C THR A 6 4.87 18.86 3.54
N GLU A 7 3.92 18.30 2.81
CA GLU A 7 3.89 16.89 2.48
C GLU A 7 5.16 16.48 1.72
N ARG A 8 5.57 17.27 0.74
CA ARG A 8 6.79 16.99 -0.02
C ARG A 8 8.04 17.00 0.86
N ARG A 9 8.11 17.92 1.82
CA ARG A 9 9.22 17.96 2.79
C ARG A 9 9.25 16.72 3.66
N VAL A 10 8.11 16.27 4.12
CA VAL A 10 7.99 15.06 4.94
C VAL A 10 8.47 13.86 4.16
N TRP A 11 8.06 13.73 2.90
CA TRP A 11 8.50 12.64 2.03
C TRP A 11 10.00 12.66 1.82
N GLN A 12 10.58 13.83 1.54
CA GLN A 12 12.03 13.97 1.36
C GLN A 12 12.79 13.60 2.63
N ARG A 13 12.25 13.94 3.79
CA ARG A 13 12.88 13.60 5.06
C ARG A 13 12.84 12.11 5.33
N ILE A 14 11.72 11.45 5.05
CA ILE A 14 11.52 10.03 5.30
C ILE A 14 12.30 9.17 4.31
N TYR A 15 12.24 9.52 3.03
CA TYR A 15 12.82 8.71 1.96
C TYR A 15 14.17 9.19 1.48
N GLY A 16 14.64 10.30 2.02
CA GLY A 16 16.00 10.76 1.83
C GLY A 16 16.41 10.95 0.37
N ASN A 17 16.32 12.17 -0.15
CA ASN A 17 16.80 12.43 -1.49
C ASN A 17 18.33 12.43 -1.57
N ALA A 18 19.01 12.25 -0.44
CA ALA A 18 20.47 12.28 -0.36
C ALA A 18 21.11 10.91 -0.19
N ALA A 19 20.37 9.90 0.26
CA ALA A 19 20.92 8.57 0.51
C ALA A 19 20.47 7.62 -0.59
N PRO A 20 21.41 6.95 -1.29
CA PRO A 20 21.02 5.89 -2.20
C PRO A 20 20.37 4.79 -1.39
N VAL A 21 19.12 4.50 -1.70
CA VAL A 21 18.39 3.42 -1.04
C VAL A 21 19.03 2.11 -1.48
N ARG A 22 19.47 1.31 -0.52
CA ARG A 22 20.03 0.00 -0.81
C ARG A 22 18.96 -0.84 -1.48
N ARG A 23 19.29 -1.54 -2.56
CA ARG A 23 18.35 -2.37 -3.31
C ARG A 23 17.59 -3.35 -2.41
N GLY A 24 18.29 -3.99 -1.46
CA GLY A 24 17.67 -4.91 -0.51
C GLY A 24 16.65 -4.22 0.39
N TYR A 25 16.97 -3.02 0.86
CA TYR A 25 16.07 -2.26 1.72
C TYR A 25 14.78 -1.87 0.99
N SER A 26 14.92 -1.41 -0.26
CA SER A 26 13.76 -1.05 -1.08
C SER A 26 12.86 -2.25 -1.33
N ARG A 27 13.46 -3.39 -1.64
CA ARG A 27 12.72 -4.61 -1.88
C ARG A 27 11.98 -5.07 -0.61
N GLU A 28 12.64 -5.00 0.55
CA GLU A 28 12.00 -5.33 1.82
C GLU A 28 10.79 -4.43 2.11
N LYS A 29 10.91 -3.15 1.83
CA LYS A 29 9.79 -2.21 2.01
C LYS A 29 8.62 -2.55 1.11
N LEU A 30 8.89 -2.89 -0.15
CA LEU A 30 7.84 -3.32 -1.07
C LEU A 30 7.19 -4.63 -0.62
N MET A 31 7.97 -5.56 -0.09
CA MET A 31 7.42 -6.79 0.46
C MET A 31 6.55 -6.55 1.68
N GLN A 32 6.93 -5.61 2.55
CA GLN A 32 6.12 -5.21 3.68
C GLN A 32 4.80 -4.58 3.22
N CYS A 33 4.85 -3.74 2.18
CA CYS A 33 3.65 -3.16 1.59
C CYS A 33 2.72 -4.24 1.05
N LEU A 34 3.29 -5.24 0.37
CA LEU A 34 2.51 -6.35 -0.17
C LEU A 34 1.81 -7.12 0.96
N ARG A 35 2.51 -7.43 2.04
CA ARG A 35 1.91 -8.11 3.19
C ARG A 35 0.78 -7.30 3.80
N ARG A 36 0.95 -5.98 3.91
CA ARG A 36 -0.08 -5.10 4.43
C ARG A 36 -1.32 -5.12 3.56
N GLU A 37 -1.13 -5.05 2.24
CA GLU A 37 -2.25 -5.13 1.30
C GLU A 37 -2.96 -6.49 1.36
N GLU A 38 -2.21 -7.57 1.52
CA GLU A 38 -2.79 -8.90 1.69
C GLU A 38 -3.67 -8.97 2.94
N MET A 39 -3.20 -8.39 4.06
CA MET A 39 -3.97 -8.34 5.30
C MET A 39 -5.21 -7.47 5.13
N ASP A 40 -5.08 -6.32 4.48
CA ASP A 40 -6.20 -5.42 4.21
C ASP A 40 -7.24 -6.11 3.33
N PHE A 41 -6.79 -6.81 2.29
CA PHE A 41 -7.66 -7.57 1.41
C PHE A 41 -8.47 -8.61 2.20
N GLN A 42 -7.81 -9.41 3.02
CA GLN A 42 -8.47 -10.44 3.82
C GLN A 42 -9.49 -9.82 4.76
N TYR A 43 -9.15 -8.72 5.39
CA TYR A 43 -10.03 -8.02 6.32
C TYR A 43 -11.29 -7.50 5.60
N TYR A 44 -11.11 -6.75 4.52
CA TYR A 44 -12.22 -6.20 3.77
C TYR A 44 -13.06 -7.28 3.12
N ASP A 45 -12.42 -8.32 2.59
CA ASP A 45 -13.12 -9.42 1.94
C ASP A 45 -14.03 -10.16 2.92
N SER A 46 -13.58 -10.32 4.16
CA SER A 46 -14.38 -10.96 5.21
C SER A 46 -15.64 -10.17 5.56
N LEU A 47 -15.69 -8.88 5.24
CA LEU A 47 -16.81 -8.00 5.51
C LEU A 47 -17.68 -7.75 4.27
N ARG A 48 -17.41 -8.43 3.18
CA ARG A 48 -18.10 -8.23 1.90
C ARG A 48 -19.61 -8.53 2.00
N MET A 49 -19.99 -9.41 2.91
CA MET A 49 -21.38 -9.81 3.09
C MET A 49 -22.14 -8.98 4.14
N ASP A 50 -21.51 -7.93 4.67
CA ASP A 50 -22.19 -7.04 5.61
C ASP A 50 -23.43 -6.42 4.97
N GLU A 51 -24.54 -6.42 5.70
CA GLU A 51 -25.83 -5.97 5.17
C GLU A 51 -25.85 -4.48 4.82
N THR A 52 -25.14 -3.68 5.59
CA THR A 52 -25.17 -2.23 5.44
C THR A 52 -24.05 -1.73 4.53
N TYR A 53 -22.82 -2.19 4.77
CA TYR A 53 -21.62 -1.65 4.11
C TYR A 53 -20.87 -2.69 3.26
N GLY A 54 -21.50 -3.84 3.01
CA GLY A 54 -20.88 -4.91 2.20
C GLY A 54 -20.33 -4.42 0.87
N PRO A 55 -21.10 -3.66 0.06
CA PRO A 55 -20.59 -3.15 -1.22
C PRO A 55 -19.36 -2.26 -1.07
N ALA A 56 -19.30 -1.44 -0.01
CA ALA A 56 -18.14 -0.60 0.26
C ALA A 56 -16.92 -1.45 0.64
N PHE A 57 -17.11 -2.44 1.49
CA PHE A 57 -16.03 -3.38 1.86
C PHE A 57 -15.55 -4.18 0.66
N GLY A 58 -16.47 -4.61 -0.20
CA GLY A 58 -16.12 -5.31 -1.43
C GLY A 58 -15.23 -4.46 -2.34
N ARG A 59 -15.55 -3.18 -2.47
CA ARG A 59 -14.75 -2.26 -3.26
C ARG A 59 -13.36 -2.05 -2.66
N LEU A 60 -13.30 -1.90 -1.33
CA LEU A 60 -12.01 -1.77 -0.64
C LEU A 60 -11.15 -3.02 -0.82
N ALA A 61 -11.77 -4.20 -0.77
CA ALA A 61 -11.08 -5.46 -1.02
C ALA A 61 -10.54 -5.51 -2.46
N ASP A 62 -11.35 -5.13 -3.43
CA ASP A 62 -10.95 -5.12 -4.84
C ASP A 62 -9.80 -4.15 -5.10
N ASP A 63 -9.82 -2.98 -4.44
CA ASP A 63 -8.73 -2.01 -4.54
C ASP A 63 -7.44 -2.58 -3.94
N ALA A 64 -7.53 -3.24 -2.78
CA ALA A 64 -6.37 -3.89 -2.17
C ALA A 64 -5.80 -4.96 -3.10
N LEU A 65 -6.67 -5.73 -3.77
CA LEU A 65 -6.24 -6.75 -4.72
C LEU A 65 -5.46 -6.14 -5.89
N GLU A 66 -5.92 -5.01 -6.41
CA GLU A 66 -5.21 -4.30 -7.49
C GLU A 66 -3.84 -3.81 -7.02
N HIS A 67 -3.75 -3.30 -5.79
CA HIS A 67 -2.48 -2.89 -5.21
C HIS A 67 -1.52 -4.08 -5.08
N MET A 68 -2.02 -5.23 -4.66
CA MET A 68 -1.22 -6.45 -4.57
C MET A 68 -0.64 -6.85 -5.92
N LYS A 69 -1.46 -6.80 -6.96
CA LYS A 69 -1.01 -7.10 -8.32
C LYS A 69 0.09 -6.14 -8.78
N MET A 70 -0.08 -4.87 -8.49
CA MET A 70 0.90 -3.84 -8.83
C MET A 70 2.24 -4.11 -8.12
N LEU A 71 2.19 -4.38 -6.82
CA LEU A 71 3.39 -4.65 -6.01
C LEU A 71 4.11 -5.90 -6.50
N ARG A 72 3.36 -6.95 -6.83
CA ARG A 72 3.95 -8.20 -7.35
C ARG A 72 4.69 -7.96 -8.66
N ARG A 73 4.12 -7.17 -9.57
CA ARG A 73 4.79 -6.82 -10.83
C ARG A 73 6.11 -6.10 -10.59
N ILE A 74 6.12 -5.17 -9.65
CA ILE A 74 7.35 -4.44 -9.30
C ILE A 74 8.39 -5.40 -8.74
N LEU A 75 7.97 -6.30 -7.85
CA LEU A 75 8.87 -7.25 -7.20
C LEU A 75 9.42 -8.32 -8.14
N GLU A 76 8.72 -8.60 -9.23
CA GLU A 76 9.15 -9.58 -10.24
C GLU A 76 10.21 -9.04 -11.21
N ARG A 77 10.46 -7.75 -11.21
CA ARG A 77 11.46 -7.13 -12.08
C ARG A 77 12.90 -7.39 -11.65
#